data_649ade344d78d844927398b5760f3bff
#
_entry.id   649ade344d78d844927398b5760f3bff
#
_cell.length_a   1.000
_cell.length_b   1.000
_cell.length_c   1.000
_cell.angle_alpha   90.00
_cell.angle_beta   90.00
_cell.angle_gamma   90.00
#
_symmetry.space_group_name_H-M   'P 1'
#
loop_
_entity.id
_entity.type
_entity.pdbx_description
1 polymer ?
#
loop_
_entity_poly.entity_id
_entity_poly.type
_entity_poly.pdbx_seq_one_letter_code
_entity_poly.pdbx_strand_id
1 'polypeptide(L)'
;MAAKPKPALKLSPKEKKAVREFINTVRSAYSNKIQRAALFGSKVRGDDTKYSDVDILLIVADDKWKFRQPFSVIVSDIALKYDVELDVRVISAERWQYMANIQAGLYQNISKDAVPIRFRKKLATASA
;
A
#
# COMPACT_ATOMS: atom_id res chain seq x y z
N MET A 1 -19.86 -18.17 -11.68
CA MET A 1 -18.89 -18.12 -10.65
C MET A 1 -19.18 -17.05 -9.64
N ALA A 2 -19.20 -17.42 -8.40
CA ALA A 2 -19.51 -16.46 -7.38
C ALA A 2 -18.36 -15.50 -7.19
N ALA A 3 -18.66 -14.24 -7.03
CA ALA A 3 -17.66 -13.26 -6.70
C ALA A 3 -17.12 -13.55 -5.30
N LYS A 4 -15.86 -13.25 -5.10
CA LYS A 4 -15.32 -13.29 -3.77
C LYS A 4 -16.07 -12.31 -2.89
N PRO A 5 -16.40 -12.68 -1.66
CA PRO A 5 -16.96 -11.70 -0.73
C PRO A 5 -15.95 -10.57 -0.57
N LYS A 6 -16.45 -9.38 -0.42
CA LYS A 6 -15.56 -8.26 -0.13
C LYS A 6 -14.90 -8.49 1.21
N PRO A 7 -13.58 -8.29 1.32
CA PRO A 7 -12.93 -8.35 2.62
C PRO A 7 -13.55 -7.34 3.58
N ALA A 8 -13.53 -7.67 4.85
CA ALA A 8 -14.03 -6.77 5.88
C ALA A 8 -12.98 -5.70 6.14
N LEU A 9 -13.07 -4.58 5.46
CA LEU A 9 -12.11 -3.51 5.59
C LEU A 9 -12.49 -2.63 6.78
N LYS A 10 -11.65 -2.63 7.80
CA LYS A 10 -11.94 -1.92 9.05
C LYS A 10 -10.97 -0.78 9.29
N LEU A 11 -11.03 0.24 8.49
CA LEU A 11 -10.24 1.43 8.71
C LEU A 11 -11.08 2.49 9.43
N SER A 12 -10.53 3.07 10.48
CA SER A 12 -11.15 4.21 11.13
C SER A 12 -11.07 5.43 10.21
N PRO A 13 -11.84 6.49 10.50
CA PRO A 13 -11.75 7.70 9.68
C PRO A 13 -10.34 8.26 9.60
N LYS A 14 -9.59 8.28 10.70
CA LYS A 14 -8.24 8.81 10.66
C LYS A 14 -7.29 7.90 9.89
N GLU A 15 -7.51 6.60 9.95
CA GLU A 15 -6.71 5.66 9.16
C GLU A 15 -6.97 5.84 7.67
N LYS A 16 -8.23 6.04 7.29
CA LYS A 16 -8.55 6.32 5.89
C LYS A 16 -7.88 7.59 5.39
N LYS A 17 -7.89 8.63 6.22
CA LYS A 17 -7.24 9.89 5.85
C LYS A 17 -5.73 9.70 5.72
N ALA A 18 -5.12 8.96 6.63
CA ALA A 18 -3.69 8.70 6.60
C ALA A 18 -3.30 7.93 5.33
N VAL A 19 -4.05 6.89 4.99
CA VAL A 19 -3.79 6.11 3.78
C VAL A 19 -3.91 6.99 2.55
N ARG A 20 -4.97 7.79 2.48
CA ARG A 20 -5.19 8.66 1.34
C ARG A 20 -4.05 9.65 1.17
N GLU A 21 -3.66 10.31 2.25
CA GLU A 21 -2.58 11.29 2.17
C GLU A 21 -1.26 10.61 1.83
N PHE A 22 -0.99 9.44 2.40
CA PHE A 22 0.22 8.71 2.10
C PHE A 22 0.30 8.37 0.60
N ILE A 23 -0.76 7.80 0.06
CA ILE A 23 -0.79 7.41 -1.35
C ILE A 23 -0.63 8.64 -2.26
N ASN A 24 -1.33 9.72 -1.94
CA ASN A 24 -1.22 10.94 -2.75
C ASN A 24 0.19 11.51 -2.70
N THR A 25 0.80 11.51 -1.53
CA THR A 25 2.16 12.04 -1.36
C THR A 25 3.19 11.23 -2.11
N VAL A 26 3.15 9.90 -1.97
CA VAL A 26 4.14 9.07 -2.66
C VAL A 26 3.94 9.08 -4.17
N ARG A 27 2.70 9.18 -4.63
CA ARG A 27 2.45 9.32 -6.06
C ARG A 27 3.01 10.62 -6.59
N SER A 28 2.85 11.71 -5.86
CA SER A 28 3.40 12.99 -6.29
C SER A 28 4.93 12.96 -6.32
N ALA A 29 5.53 12.37 -5.29
CA ALA A 29 6.98 12.34 -5.17
C ALA A 29 7.62 11.33 -6.12
N TYR A 30 6.94 10.22 -6.42
CA TYR A 30 7.53 9.11 -7.17
C TYR A 30 6.59 8.60 -8.27
N SER A 31 5.94 9.50 -8.98
CA SER A 31 4.83 9.16 -9.89
C SER A 31 5.15 8.06 -10.90
N ASN A 32 6.37 8.04 -11.43
CA ASN A 32 6.74 7.03 -12.41
C ASN A 32 7.25 5.75 -11.79
N LYS A 33 7.35 5.70 -10.47
CA LYS A 33 7.92 4.54 -9.78
C LYS A 33 6.87 3.65 -9.17
N ILE A 34 5.73 4.21 -8.77
CA ILE A 34 4.69 3.43 -8.10
C ILE A 34 3.77 2.82 -9.15
N GLN A 35 3.77 1.50 -9.24
CA GLN A 35 2.94 0.81 -10.22
C GLN A 35 1.61 0.36 -9.62
N ARG A 36 1.61 -0.13 -8.38
CA ARG A 36 0.40 -0.59 -7.72
C ARG A 36 0.52 -0.35 -6.23
N ALA A 37 -0.61 -0.23 -5.58
CA ALA A 37 -0.70 -0.17 -4.14
C ALA A 37 -1.87 -1.01 -3.67
N ALA A 38 -1.77 -1.57 -2.47
CA ALA A 38 -2.83 -2.38 -1.90
C ALA A 38 -2.78 -2.32 -0.39
N LEU A 39 -3.94 -2.53 0.22
CA LEU A 39 -4.04 -2.78 1.65
C LEU A 39 -4.09 -4.28 1.86
N PHE A 40 -3.50 -4.76 2.95
CA PHE A 40 -3.57 -6.17 3.30
C PHE A 40 -3.52 -6.31 4.82
N GLY A 41 -3.47 -7.53 5.31
CA GLY A 41 -3.29 -7.78 6.73
C GLY A 41 -4.58 -7.77 7.52
N SER A 42 -4.45 -7.62 8.84
CA SER A 42 -5.57 -7.82 9.76
C SER A 42 -6.71 -6.82 9.59
N LYS A 43 -6.40 -5.57 9.21
CA LYS A 43 -7.44 -4.57 8.96
C LYS A 43 -8.33 -4.96 7.80
N VAL A 44 -7.76 -5.63 6.80
CA VAL A 44 -8.54 -6.10 5.66
C VAL A 44 -9.33 -7.35 6.02
N ARG A 45 -8.71 -8.27 6.76
CA ARG A 45 -9.39 -9.50 7.17
C ARG A 45 -10.49 -9.26 8.21
N GLY A 46 -10.38 -8.16 8.96
CA GLY A 46 -11.34 -7.88 10.01
C GLY A 46 -11.02 -8.54 11.33
N ASP A 47 -9.82 -9.10 11.49
CA ASP A 47 -9.40 -9.72 12.76
C ASP A 47 -8.38 -8.85 13.49
N ASP A 48 -8.38 -7.57 13.20
CA ASP A 48 -7.49 -6.63 13.83
C ASP A 48 -7.90 -6.31 15.27
N THR A 49 -6.94 -5.80 16.01
CA THR A 49 -7.17 -5.17 17.30
C THR A 49 -6.93 -3.69 17.15
N LYS A 50 -7.20 -2.92 18.19
CA LYS A 50 -6.95 -1.48 18.15
C LYS A 50 -5.46 -1.16 18.00
N TYR A 51 -4.60 -2.13 18.20
CA TYR A 51 -3.15 -1.95 18.07
C TYR A 51 -2.60 -2.45 16.76
N SER A 52 -3.46 -2.95 15.88
CA SER A 52 -3.00 -3.47 14.59
C SER A 52 -2.57 -2.33 13.68
N ASP A 53 -1.47 -2.57 12.96
CA ASP A 53 -0.98 -1.60 11.97
C ASP A 53 -1.86 -1.61 10.74
N VAL A 54 -1.80 -0.51 9.99
CA VAL A 54 -2.36 -0.47 8.65
C VAL A 54 -1.26 -0.94 7.70
N ASP A 55 -1.47 -2.08 7.08
CA ASP A 55 -0.47 -2.69 6.20
C ASP A 55 -0.68 -2.26 4.76
N ILE A 56 0.34 -1.65 4.17
CA ILE A 56 0.28 -1.15 2.80
C ILE A 56 1.38 -1.81 1.97
N LEU A 57 1.01 -2.31 0.80
CA LEU A 57 1.96 -2.83 -0.17
C LEU A 57 2.11 -1.82 -1.30
N LEU A 58 3.35 -1.50 -1.65
CA LEU A 58 3.65 -0.72 -2.85
C LEU A 58 4.48 -1.59 -3.78
N ILE A 59 4.00 -1.75 -5.01
CA ILE A 59 4.77 -2.39 -6.07
C ILE A 59 5.38 -1.28 -6.91
N VAL A 60 6.70 -1.29 -7.01
CA VAL A 60 7.43 -0.19 -7.65
C VAL A 60 8.20 -0.71 -8.85
N ALA A 61 8.57 0.19 -9.76
CA ALA A 61 9.27 -0.17 -10.99
C ALA A 61 10.63 -0.80 -10.68
N ASP A 62 11.34 -0.21 -9.73
CA ASP A 62 12.56 -0.80 -9.19
C ASP A 62 12.64 -0.35 -7.73
N ASP A 63 13.50 -0.98 -6.96
CA ASP A 63 13.53 -0.69 -5.53
C ASP A 63 14.70 0.21 -5.10
N LYS A 64 15.40 0.82 -6.04
CA LYS A 64 16.54 1.66 -5.69
C LYS A 64 16.13 2.90 -4.90
N TRP A 65 14.99 3.49 -5.27
CA TRP A 65 14.54 4.72 -4.64
C TRP A 65 14.11 4.53 -3.18
N LYS A 66 13.76 3.32 -2.78
CA LYS A 66 13.25 3.09 -1.42
C LYS A 66 14.30 3.33 -0.35
N PHE A 67 15.56 3.33 -0.73
CA PHE A 67 16.65 3.59 0.21
C PHE A 67 16.90 5.08 0.38
N ARG A 68 16.19 5.92 -0.36
CA ARG A 68 16.34 7.35 -0.23
C ARG A 68 15.60 7.82 1.00
N GLN A 69 16.25 8.72 1.72
CA GLN A 69 15.74 9.21 2.97
C GLN A 69 14.32 9.80 2.91
N PRO A 70 13.92 10.54 1.87
CA PRO A 70 12.60 11.14 1.87
C PRO A 70 11.44 10.17 2.01
N PHE A 71 11.58 8.93 1.56
CA PHE A 71 10.49 7.97 1.69
C PHE A 71 10.13 7.68 3.14
N SER A 72 11.14 7.38 3.97
CA SER A 72 10.86 7.08 5.37
C SER A 72 10.35 8.30 6.12
N VAL A 73 10.77 9.50 5.72
CA VAL A 73 10.24 10.73 6.31
C VAL A 73 8.76 10.88 5.99
N ILE A 74 8.35 10.59 4.76
CA ILE A 74 6.93 10.64 4.39
C ILE A 74 6.11 9.70 5.26
N VAL A 75 6.55 8.46 5.42
CA VAL A 75 5.84 7.49 6.25
C VAL A 75 5.71 8.00 7.69
N SER A 76 6.82 8.46 8.26
CA SER A 76 6.83 8.93 9.64
C SER A 76 5.95 10.15 9.84
N ASP A 77 6.03 11.11 8.93
CA ASP A 77 5.26 12.34 9.06
C ASP A 77 3.77 12.06 9.05
N ILE A 78 3.33 11.19 8.18
CA ILE A 78 1.90 10.88 8.08
C ILE A 78 1.44 10.06 9.27
N ALA A 79 2.23 9.09 9.69
CA ALA A 79 1.90 8.29 10.87
C ALA A 79 1.73 9.19 12.09
N LEU A 80 2.63 10.16 12.27
CA LEU A 80 2.54 11.10 13.39
C LEU A 80 1.36 12.04 13.24
N LYS A 81 1.14 12.55 12.04
CA LYS A 81 0.07 13.53 11.80
C LYS A 81 -1.30 12.99 12.17
N TYR A 82 -1.54 11.73 11.84
CA TYR A 82 -2.86 11.13 12.06
C TYR A 82 -2.90 10.20 13.28
N ASP A 83 -1.78 10.05 13.97
CA ASP A 83 -1.66 9.15 15.10
C ASP A 83 -2.10 7.73 14.71
N VAL A 84 -1.50 7.21 13.66
CA VAL A 84 -1.76 5.86 13.17
C VAL A 84 -0.43 5.14 12.93
N GLU A 85 -0.48 3.81 13.01
CA GLU A 85 0.68 2.98 12.70
C GLU A 85 0.57 2.50 11.27
N LEU A 86 1.56 2.85 10.47
CA LEU A 86 1.62 2.42 9.08
C LEU A 86 2.79 1.44 8.90
N ASP A 87 2.51 0.28 8.34
CA ASP A 87 3.53 -0.68 7.97
C ASP A 87 3.55 -0.77 6.46
N VAL A 88 4.56 -0.18 5.83
CA VAL A 88 4.62 -0.07 4.38
C VAL A 88 5.70 -1.01 3.85
N ARG A 89 5.28 -1.94 2.98
CA ARG A 89 6.20 -2.83 2.29
C ARG A 89 6.35 -2.38 0.86
N VAL A 90 7.60 -2.20 0.45
CA VAL A 90 7.93 -1.73 -0.90
C VAL A 90 8.64 -2.88 -1.60
N ILE A 91 8.06 -3.36 -2.69
CA ILE A 91 8.58 -4.51 -3.42
C ILE A 91 8.63 -4.13 -4.89
N SER A 92 9.75 -4.42 -5.56
CA SER A 92 9.84 -4.15 -6.99
C SER A 92 8.95 -5.11 -7.77
N ALA A 93 8.51 -4.67 -8.94
CA ALA A 93 7.66 -5.50 -9.81
C ALA A 93 8.37 -6.81 -10.15
N GLU A 94 9.65 -6.74 -10.40
CA GLU A 94 10.43 -7.93 -10.72
C GLU A 94 10.45 -8.91 -9.56
N ARG A 95 10.71 -8.39 -8.37
CA ARG A 95 10.75 -9.23 -7.18
C ARG A 95 9.38 -9.81 -6.86
N TRP A 96 8.33 -9.01 -7.02
CA TRP A 96 6.97 -9.48 -6.79
C TRP A 96 6.62 -10.64 -7.74
N GLN A 97 7.01 -10.50 -9.01
CA GLN A 97 6.77 -11.55 -9.98
C GLN A 97 7.55 -12.82 -9.64
N TYR A 98 8.80 -12.67 -9.21
CA TYR A 98 9.60 -13.82 -8.78
C TYR A 98 8.93 -14.53 -7.61
N MET A 99 8.46 -13.74 -6.62
CA MET A 99 7.77 -14.32 -5.45
C MET A 99 6.50 -15.06 -5.86
N ALA A 100 5.79 -14.52 -6.83
CA ALA A 100 4.60 -15.20 -7.35
C ALA A 100 4.96 -16.51 -8.04
N ASN A 101 6.01 -16.50 -8.82
CA ASN A 101 6.44 -17.69 -9.57
C ASN A 101 6.81 -18.84 -8.65
N ILE A 102 7.46 -18.55 -7.54
CA ILE A 102 7.86 -19.60 -6.59
C ILE A 102 6.83 -19.80 -5.48
N GLN A 103 5.72 -19.09 -5.51
CA GLN A 103 4.69 -19.15 -4.47
C GLN A 103 5.26 -18.91 -3.09
N ALA A 104 6.06 -17.87 -2.96
CA ALA A 104 6.67 -17.51 -1.69
C ALA A 104 5.58 -17.24 -0.64
N GLY A 105 5.87 -17.59 0.62
CA GLY A 105 4.91 -17.43 1.69
C GLY A 105 4.40 -16.01 1.85
N LEU A 106 5.29 -15.03 1.76
CA LEU A 106 4.89 -13.63 1.85
C LEU A 106 3.95 -13.24 0.71
N TYR A 107 4.24 -13.69 -0.50
CA TYR A 107 3.37 -13.44 -1.64
C TYR A 107 1.98 -14.02 -1.40
N GLN A 108 1.92 -15.26 -0.94
CA GLN A 108 0.64 -15.92 -0.70
C GLN A 108 -0.15 -15.20 0.38
N ASN A 109 0.52 -14.83 1.47
CA ASN A 109 -0.15 -14.15 2.59
C ASN A 109 -0.69 -12.80 2.18
N ILE A 110 0.08 -12.02 1.44
CA ILE A 110 -0.39 -10.70 1.00
C ILE A 110 -1.52 -10.85 -0.02
N SER A 111 -1.33 -11.72 -1.01
CA SER A 111 -2.25 -11.84 -2.13
C SER A 111 -3.64 -12.28 -1.73
N LYS A 112 -3.75 -13.13 -0.72
CA LYS A 112 -5.08 -13.63 -0.34
C LYS A 112 -5.95 -12.56 0.29
N ASP A 113 -5.33 -11.53 0.88
CA ASP A 113 -6.09 -10.47 1.57
C ASP A 113 -6.10 -9.16 0.80
N ALA A 114 -5.23 -8.98 -0.17
CA ALA A 114 -4.95 -7.66 -0.74
C ALA A 114 -6.18 -7.01 -1.36
N VAL A 115 -6.39 -5.75 -1.00
CA VAL A 115 -7.43 -4.91 -1.59
C VAL A 115 -6.70 -3.79 -2.32
N PRO A 116 -6.82 -3.73 -3.66
CA PRO A 116 -6.11 -2.68 -4.41
C PRO A 116 -6.55 -1.29 -4.01
N ILE A 117 -5.58 -0.40 -3.93
CA ILE A 117 -5.83 1.02 -3.77
C ILE A 117 -5.74 1.62 -5.16
N ARG A 118 -6.87 2.12 -5.67
CA ARG A 118 -6.88 2.69 -7.00
C ARG A 118 -6.36 4.10 -6.97
N PHE A 119 -5.49 4.40 -7.91
CA PHE A 119 -5.05 5.75 -8.11
C PHE A 119 -6.05 6.44 -9.03
N ARG A 120 -6.47 7.62 -8.61
CA ARG A 120 -7.22 8.44 -9.52
C ARG A 120 -6.27 8.87 -10.61
N LYS A 121 -6.55 8.50 -11.84
CA LYS A 121 -5.74 8.98 -12.95
C LYS A 121 -5.80 10.47 -12.98
N LYS A 122 -4.65 11.10 -12.94
CA LYS A 122 -4.60 12.49 -13.23
C LYS A 122 -5.02 12.66 -14.65
N LEU A 123 -5.93 13.55 -14.83
CA LEU A 123 -6.24 13.92 -16.15
C LEU A 123 -4.99 14.40 -16.75
N ALA A 124 -4.83 13.79 -17.70
CA ALA A 124 -3.62 14.08 -18.26
C ALA A 124 -3.44 15.51 -18.54
N THR A 125 -3.64 15.50 -18.03
CA THR A 125 -3.28 16.00 -18.09
C THR A 125 -2.62 16.40 -17.92
N ALA A 126 -2.88 16.40 -17.49
CA ALA A 126 -2.22 16.66 -17.21
C ALA A 126 -1.30 16.60 -17.83
N SER A 127 -1.21 16.55 -18.26
CA SER A 127 -0.37 16.48 -18.75
C SER A 127 -0.13 16.95 -19.38
N ALA A 128 -0.32 17.16 -19.32
CA ALA A 128 0.05 17.46 -20.05
C ALA A 128 0.52 17.68 -20.24
#